data_0ecb50157d986bf800efc79a2846ca2a
#
_entry.id   0ecb50157d986bf800efc79a2846ca2a
#
_cell.length_a   1.000
_cell.length_b   1.000
_cell.length_c   1.000
_cell.angle_alpha   90.00
_cell.angle_beta   90.00
_cell.angle_gamma   90.00
#
_symmetry.space_group_name_H-M   'P 1'
#
loop_
_entity.id
_entity.type
_entity.pdbx_description
1 polymer ?
#
loop_
_entity_poly.entity_id
_entity_poly.type
_entity_poly.pdbx_seq_one_letter_code
_entity_poly.pdbx_strand_id
1 'polypeptide(L)'
;MRFLNLLSVTSATALLCGCGSSDSQQTTVSNEEQQTILTPIISPSITQPTQNTYAMFNVSSDQTEQFECQLNDGSITECTSPINYFGLESGTQTLKVWAVVDGRLSDASEFQWTIDSVFNAANPHTDLVKTNVAPSAVGDASWRGIFRINCDFSHASYNDPIVYPNQENAAHLHRFYGNTLVDHQTTTESLYSSGDSTCQGNHLNRSAYWVPTLLAPQYDAQTGEPILDEQGDTQWQVVPAVVGNDDEAHEVFYYSAGIDKLDDIKPIPAGLKIIAGDHMGQPGQAQSTSIVRWHCQSWESNDATNPRFSSSIPECVAPDRVRMDVFFPSCWNGTDLDSSDHKSHMAYPINQGGPNGTVCPSSHPVPVVRVSYHYAFGVKPDVYHPQSKASQGWRLASDMYTVDSSAQGGMSLHADWFNGWHPEIMQTLLDNCIKGALDCHDGNLANGFRLTGTREGSQNEPEIINGGRGD
;
A
#
# COMPACT_ATOMS: atom_id res chain seq x y z
N MET A 1 0.94 -43.89 -45.37
CA MET A 1 0.41 -45.27 -45.39
C MET A 1 -0.92 -45.21 -44.67
N ARG A 2 -2.05 -45.17 -45.38
CA ARG A 2 -2.93 -46.28 -45.74
C ARG A 2 -3.60 -46.86 -44.47
N PHE A 3 -4.94 -47.00 -44.27
CA PHE A 3 -6.18 -47.02 -45.11
C PHE A 3 -7.36 -46.97 -44.10
N LEU A 4 -8.42 -46.23 -44.23
CA LEU A 4 -9.70 -46.50 -44.96
C LEU A 4 -10.41 -47.84 -44.58
N ASN A 5 -11.66 -47.71 -44.11
CA ASN A 5 -12.92 -48.25 -44.69
C ASN A 5 -14.03 -48.13 -43.64
N LEU A 6 -15.09 -47.41 -43.79
CA LEU A 6 -16.36 -47.59 -44.57
C LEU A 6 -16.92 -49.02 -44.56
N LEU A 7 -18.14 -49.16 -44.04
CA LEU A 7 -19.20 -49.88 -44.74
C LEU A 7 -20.57 -49.70 -44.02
N SER A 8 -21.50 -49.22 -44.77
CA SER A 8 -22.93 -49.16 -44.62
C SER A 8 -23.60 -50.50 -44.95
N VAL A 9 -24.78 -50.83 -44.45
CA VAL A 9 -25.86 -51.59 -45.13
C VAL A 9 -27.20 -51.32 -44.47
N THR A 10 -28.07 -50.77 -45.08
CA THR A 10 -29.43 -50.75 -45.60
C THR A 10 -30.38 -51.90 -45.18
N SER A 11 -31.60 -51.45 -44.91
CA SER A 11 -32.93 -51.94 -45.29
C SER A 11 -33.51 -53.20 -44.68
N ALA A 12 -34.75 -53.06 -44.14
CA ALA A 12 -35.92 -53.61 -44.80
C ALA A 12 -37.23 -53.30 -44.03
N THR A 13 -38.19 -52.97 -44.78
CA THR A 13 -39.58 -52.65 -44.53
C THR A 13 -40.38 -53.89 -44.14
N ALA A 14 -41.34 -53.74 -43.20
CA ALA A 14 -42.55 -54.57 -43.17
C ALA A 14 -43.74 -53.80 -42.65
N LEU A 15 -44.72 -53.55 -43.47
CA LEU A 15 -46.06 -53.11 -43.16
C LEU A 15 -46.84 -54.26 -42.51
N LEU A 16 -47.58 -53.99 -41.44
CA LEU A 16 -48.79 -54.71 -41.06
C LEU A 16 -49.82 -53.74 -40.42
N CYS A 17 -50.97 -53.64 -41.07
CA CYS A 17 -52.18 -52.98 -40.57
C CYS A 17 -52.77 -53.73 -39.41
N GLY A 18 -53.26 -53.00 -38.38
CA GLY A 18 -54.12 -53.47 -37.32
C GLY A 18 -54.91 -52.33 -36.72
N CYS A 19 -56.18 -52.26 -37.04
CA CYS A 19 -57.19 -51.33 -36.50
C CYS A 19 -57.44 -51.67 -35.03
N GLY A 20 -57.63 -50.65 -34.16
CA GLY A 20 -58.40 -50.82 -32.95
C GLY A 20 -58.12 -49.80 -31.85
N SER A 21 -59.17 -49.02 -31.59
CA SER A 21 -59.55 -48.29 -30.38
C SER A 21 -58.75 -47.01 -29.97
N SER A 22 -59.46 -45.94 -30.08
CA SER A 22 -59.29 -44.63 -29.48
C SER A 22 -59.14 -44.72 -27.95
N ASP A 23 -57.96 -44.42 -27.44
CA ASP A 23 -57.81 -44.00 -26.06
C ASP A 23 -57.14 -42.61 -26.09
N SER A 24 -57.90 -41.59 -25.75
CA SER A 24 -57.48 -40.23 -25.63
C SER A 24 -56.58 -40.10 -24.39
N GLN A 25 -55.27 -40.29 -24.58
CA GLN A 25 -54.32 -39.81 -23.60
C GLN A 25 -54.24 -38.29 -23.70
N GLN A 26 -54.88 -37.66 -22.75
CA GLN A 26 -54.73 -36.25 -22.44
C GLN A 26 -53.30 -36.07 -21.91
N THR A 27 -52.39 -35.61 -22.81
CA THR A 27 -51.09 -35.08 -22.41
C THR A 27 -51.36 -33.84 -21.58
N THR A 28 -51.29 -34.01 -20.24
CA THR A 28 -51.14 -32.88 -19.35
C THR A 28 -49.77 -32.29 -19.64
N VAL A 29 -49.78 -31.21 -20.43
CA VAL A 29 -48.68 -30.26 -20.47
C VAL A 29 -48.67 -29.65 -19.07
N SER A 30 -47.77 -30.09 -18.22
CA SER A 30 -47.42 -29.36 -16.99
C SER A 30 -46.89 -28.01 -17.45
N ASN A 31 -47.70 -26.96 -17.39
CA ASN A 31 -47.18 -25.64 -17.26
C ASN A 31 -46.37 -25.59 -15.99
N GLU A 32 -45.07 -25.80 -16.07
CA GLU A 32 -44.18 -25.27 -15.03
C GLU A 32 -44.41 -23.75 -15.09
N GLU A 33 -45.12 -23.22 -14.12
CA GLU A 33 -45.17 -21.80 -13.85
C GLU A 33 -43.72 -21.41 -13.62
N GLN A 34 -43.13 -20.74 -14.58
CA GLN A 34 -41.75 -20.22 -14.49
C GLN A 34 -41.76 -19.20 -13.36
N GLN A 35 -41.33 -19.65 -12.17
CA GLN A 35 -41.33 -18.84 -10.97
C GLN A 35 -40.54 -17.57 -11.27
N THR A 36 -41.18 -16.42 -11.13
CA THR A 36 -40.57 -15.11 -11.33
C THR A 36 -39.50 -14.90 -10.22
N ILE A 37 -38.29 -14.62 -10.64
CA ILE A 37 -37.22 -14.27 -9.70
C ILE A 37 -37.39 -12.79 -9.36
N LEU A 38 -37.52 -12.50 -8.07
CA LEU A 38 -37.64 -11.12 -7.58
C LEU A 38 -36.31 -10.40 -7.65
N THR A 39 -36.36 -9.12 -8.00
CA THR A 39 -35.18 -8.24 -7.97
C THR A 39 -34.66 -8.08 -6.55
N PRO A 40 -33.34 -8.06 -6.34
CA PRO A 40 -32.76 -7.84 -5.02
C PRO A 40 -33.01 -6.41 -4.54
N ILE A 41 -32.98 -6.20 -3.22
CA ILE A 41 -33.06 -4.88 -2.59
C ILE A 41 -31.65 -4.39 -2.33
N ILE A 42 -31.31 -3.18 -2.82
CA ILE A 42 -30.03 -2.50 -2.53
C ILE A 42 -30.26 -1.44 -1.46
N SER A 43 -29.52 -1.54 -0.36
CA SER A 43 -29.55 -0.58 0.77
C SER A 43 -28.18 0.08 0.90
N PRO A 44 -27.99 1.32 0.40
CA PRO A 44 -26.71 2.01 0.43
C PRO A 44 -26.40 2.61 1.82
N SER A 45 -25.13 2.64 2.17
CA SER A 45 -24.61 3.40 3.32
C SER A 45 -24.00 4.73 2.89
N ILE A 46 -24.53 5.35 1.83
CA ILE A 46 -23.99 6.57 1.22
C ILE A 46 -24.91 7.75 1.53
N THR A 47 -24.31 8.84 2.05
CA THR A 47 -24.98 10.15 2.18
C THR A 47 -24.62 11.01 0.96
N GLN A 48 -25.60 11.54 0.25
CA GLN A 48 -25.39 12.40 -0.91
C GLN A 48 -25.66 13.88 -0.61
N PRO A 49 -24.89 14.82 -1.22
CA PRO A 49 -23.70 14.59 -2.05
C PRO A 49 -22.50 14.05 -1.23
N THR A 50 -21.57 13.39 -1.87
CA THR A 50 -20.39 12.83 -1.20
C THR A 50 -19.10 13.12 -1.98
N GLN A 51 -17.99 13.30 -1.24
CA GLN A 51 -16.63 13.25 -1.78
C GLN A 51 -15.91 11.96 -1.31
N ASN A 52 -16.66 11.06 -0.66
CA ASN A 52 -16.13 9.80 -0.18
C ASN A 52 -15.99 8.81 -1.34
N THR A 53 -14.81 8.25 -1.52
CA THR A 53 -14.49 7.27 -2.55
C THR A 53 -14.69 5.82 -2.11
N TYR A 54 -15.19 5.63 -0.90
CA TYR A 54 -15.66 4.35 -0.37
C TYR A 54 -17.18 4.29 -0.39
N ALA A 55 -17.73 3.16 -0.82
CA ALA A 55 -19.15 2.91 -0.85
C ALA A 55 -19.48 1.48 -0.38
N MET A 56 -20.46 1.34 0.52
CA MET A 56 -20.94 0.05 1.01
C MET A 56 -22.43 -0.09 0.72
N PHE A 57 -22.82 -1.30 0.29
CA PHE A 57 -24.20 -1.66 -0.02
C PHE A 57 -24.57 -2.96 0.66
N ASN A 58 -25.62 -2.95 1.46
CA ASN A 58 -26.26 -4.18 1.87
C ASN A 58 -27.25 -4.61 0.78
N VAL A 59 -27.17 -5.88 0.38
CA VAL A 59 -28.05 -6.46 -0.62
C VAL A 59 -28.78 -7.63 0.00
N SER A 60 -30.06 -7.73 -0.29
CA SER A 60 -30.91 -8.83 0.20
C SER A 60 -31.92 -9.27 -0.85
N SER A 61 -32.33 -10.55 -0.77
CA SER A 61 -33.41 -11.17 -1.53
C SER A 61 -34.09 -12.21 -0.67
N ASP A 62 -35.41 -12.33 -0.79
CA ASP A 62 -36.16 -13.35 -0.08
C ASP A 62 -35.99 -14.76 -0.70
N GLN A 63 -35.35 -14.86 -1.85
CA GLN A 63 -35.25 -16.10 -2.63
C GLN A 63 -33.84 -16.70 -2.64
N THR A 64 -32.80 -15.90 -2.38
CA THR A 64 -31.41 -16.34 -2.46
C THR A 64 -30.46 -15.41 -1.71
N GLU A 65 -29.30 -15.94 -1.34
CA GLU A 65 -28.14 -15.18 -0.85
C GLU A 65 -27.01 -15.06 -1.91
N GLN A 66 -27.28 -15.55 -3.15
CA GLN A 66 -26.33 -15.48 -4.26
C GLN A 66 -26.66 -14.29 -5.15
N PHE A 67 -25.69 -13.46 -5.44
CA PHE A 67 -25.84 -12.26 -6.25
C PHE A 67 -24.74 -12.17 -7.30
N GLU A 68 -25.07 -11.52 -8.42
CA GLU A 68 -24.12 -11.00 -9.39
C GLU A 68 -24.20 -9.47 -9.40
N CYS A 69 -23.04 -8.82 -9.54
CA CYS A 69 -22.91 -7.36 -9.46
C CYS A 69 -22.13 -6.81 -10.64
N GLN A 70 -22.47 -5.59 -11.02
CA GLN A 70 -21.74 -4.79 -11.99
C GLN A 70 -21.62 -3.36 -11.47
N LEU A 71 -20.38 -2.86 -11.35
CA LEU A 71 -20.11 -1.45 -11.11
C LEU A 71 -19.83 -0.76 -12.43
N ASN A 72 -20.58 0.30 -12.73
CA ASN A 72 -20.50 1.05 -13.99
C ASN A 72 -20.60 0.11 -15.20
N ASP A 73 -19.70 0.25 -16.18
CA ASP A 73 -19.62 -0.60 -17.37
C ASP A 73 -18.61 -1.76 -17.19
N GLY A 74 -18.24 -2.11 -15.96
CA GLY A 74 -17.33 -3.21 -15.65
C GLY A 74 -17.93 -4.58 -15.93
N SER A 75 -17.18 -5.63 -15.67
CA SER A 75 -17.65 -7.01 -15.80
C SER A 75 -18.68 -7.35 -14.73
N ILE A 76 -19.63 -8.22 -15.10
CA ILE A 76 -20.55 -8.84 -14.15
C ILE A 76 -19.78 -9.95 -13.42
N THR A 77 -19.80 -9.94 -12.09
CA THR A 77 -19.09 -10.90 -11.23
C THR A 77 -19.95 -11.30 -10.05
N GLU A 78 -19.70 -12.48 -9.50
CA GLU A 78 -20.30 -12.88 -8.22
C GLU A 78 -19.96 -11.85 -7.13
N CYS A 79 -20.93 -11.59 -6.26
CA CYS A 79 -20.77 -10.69 -5.13
C CYS A 79 -21.55 -11.17 -3.90
N THR A 80 -21.13 -10.75 -2.73
CA THR A 80 -21.73 -11.07 -1.44
C THR A 80 -22.08 -9.80 -0.67
N SER A 81 -23.18 -9.81 0.08
CA SER A 81 -23.55 -8.71 0.96
C SER A 81 -22.76 -8.74 2.27
N PRO A 82 -22.20 -7.62 2.77
CA PRO A 82 -22.19 -6.31 2.14
C PRO A 82 -21.18 -6.22 0.98
N ILE A 83 -21.57 -5.47 -0.07
CA ILE A 83 -20.70 -5.17 -1.21
C ILE A 83 -19.92 -3.90 -0.89
N ASN A 84 -18.60 -3.94 -1.02
CA ASN A 84 -17.72 -2.82 -0.71
C ASN A 84 -16.94 -2.39 -1.95
N TYR A 85 -16.95 -1.09 -2.23
CA TYR A 85 -16.11 -0.45 -3.25
C TYR A 85 -15.27 0.64 -2.61
N PHE A 86 -14.02 0.75 -3.00
CA PHE A 86 -13.10 1.77 -2.49
C PHE A 86 -12.18 2.26 -3.61
N GLY A 87 -11.71 3.49 -3.47
CA GLY A 87 -10.91 4.14 -4.49
C GLY A 87 -11.72 4.50 -5.73
N LEU A 88 -13.00 4.81 -5.57
CA LEU A 88 -13.88 5.24 -6.67
C LEU A 88 -13.48 6.63 -7.15
N GLU A 89 -13.56 6.84 -8.46
CA GLU A 89 -13.31 8.14 -9.08
C GLU A 89 -14.49 9.11 -8.87
N SER A 90 -14.21 10.42 -8.99
CA SER A 90 -15.27 11.43 -9.00
C SER A 90 -16.16 11.27 -10.25
N GLY A 91 -17.44 11.63 -10.12
CA GLY A 91 -18.45 11.47 -11.15
C GLY A 91 -19.58 10.54 -10.77
N THR A 92 -20.42 10.21 -11.73
CA THR A 92 -21.56 9.33 -11.54
C THR A 92 -21.11 7.88 -11.50
N GLN A 93 -21.56 7.17 -10.47
CA GLN A 93 -21.33 5.73 -10.28
C GLN A 93 -22.68 5.01 -10.35
N THR A 94 -22.68 3.81 -10.90
CA THR A 94 -23.88 2.98 -11.04
C THR A 94 -23.60 1.56 -10.60
N LEU A 95 -24.31 1.07 -9.59
CA LEU A 95 -24.29 -0.32 -9.17
C LEU A 95 -25.52 -1.03 -9.71
N LYS A 96 -25.33 -2.17 -10.39
CA LYS A 96 -26.39 -3.10 -10.77
C LYS A 96 -26.18 -4.41 -10.04
N VAL A 97 -27.28 -4.98 -9.54
CA VAL A 97 -27.27 -6.25 -8.81
C VAL A 97 -28.39 -7.15 -9.31
N TRP A 98 -28.07 -8.41 -9.54
CA TRP A 98 -28.99 -9.49 -9.88
C TRP A 98 -29.02 -10.53 -8.79
N ALA A 99 -30.19 -11.05 -8.46
CA ALA A 99 -30.33 -12.25 -7.64
C ALA A 99 -30.14 -13.49 -8.51
N VAL A 100 -29.44 -14.51 -8.00
CA VAL A 100 -29.18 -15.77 -8.71
C VAL A 100 -30.00 -16.89 -8.05
N VAL A 101 -30.98 -17.45 -8.75
CA VAL A 101 -31.82 -18.57 -8.27
C VAL A 101 -31.74 -19.71 -9.29
N ASP A 102 -31.29 -20.86 -8.89
CA ASP A 102 -31.14 -22.06 -9.76
C ASP A 102 -30.36 -21.75 -11.06
N GLY A 103 -29.31 -20.91 -10.96
CA GLY A 103 -28.47 -20.51 -12.08
C GLY A 103 -29.12 -19.52 -13.07
N ARG A 104 -30.27 -18.94 -12.72
CA ARG A 104 -30.96 -17.90 -13.50
C ARG A 104 -30.91 -16.56 -12.78
N LEU A 105 -30.75 -15.49 -13.54
CA LEU A 105 -30.71 -14.11 -13.04
C LEU A 105 -32.13 -13.52 -12.96
N SER A 106 -32.36 -12.69 -11.92
CA SER A 106 -33.49 -11.77 -11.87
C SER A 106 -33.33 -10.63 -12.87
N ASP A 107 -34.32 -9.74 -12.94
CA ASP A 107 -34.08 -8.38 -13.43
C ASP A 107 -33.11 -7.67 -12.49
N ALA A 108 -32.35 -6.70 -13.01
CA ALA A 108 -31.37 -5.94 -12.22
C ALA A 108 -32.07 -4.93 -11.30
N SER A 109 -31.63 -4.86 -10.05
CA SER A 109 -31.78 -3.63 -9.27
C SER A 109 -30.63 -2.69 -9.57
N GLU A 110 -30.89 -1.39 -9.65
CA GLU A 110 -29.91 -0.36 -9.97
C GLU A 110 -29.90 0.73 -8.90
N PHE A 111 -28.70 1.13 -8.47
CA PHE A 111 -28.49 2.28 -7.60
C PHE A 111 -27.44 3.19 -8.23
N GLN A 112 -27.75 4.48 -8.33
CA GLN A 112 -26.86 5.50 -8.89
C GLN A 112 -26.55 6.56 -7.84
N TRP A 113 -25.26 6.98 -7.77
CA TRP A 113 -24.81 8.08 -6.92
C TRP A 113 -23.72 8.89 -7.60
N THR A 114 -23.42 10.06 -7.05
CA THR A 114 -22.38 10.95 -7.57
C THR A 114 -21.34 11.24 -6.51
N ILE A 115 -20.07 11.09 -6.87
CA ILE A 115 -18.92 11.50 -6.08
C ILE A 115 -18.43 12.83 -6.62
N ASP A 116 -18.51 13.88 -5.80
CA ASP A 116 -18.04 15.21 -6.15
C ASP A 116 -16.51 15.26 -6.15
N SER A 117 -15.93 16.03 -7.07
CA SER A 117 -14.48 16.27 -7.09
C SER A 117 -14.04 17.00 -5.82
N VAL A 118 -12.93 16.56 -5.23
CA VAL A 118 -12.30 17.23 -4.08
C VAL A 118 -11.80 18.63 -4.42
N PHE A 119 -11.57 18.93 -5.70
CA PHE A 119 -11.14 20.24 -6.21
C PHE A 119 -12.29 21.16 -6.59
N ASN A 120 -13.52 20.86 -6.22
CA ASN A 120 -14.65 21.73 -6.51
C ASN A 120 -14.36 23.16 -6.02
N ALA A 121 -14.28 24.12 -6.97
CA ALA A 121 -13.86 25.50 -6.66
C ALA A 121 -14.81 26.23 -5.70
N ALA A 122 -16.11 25.86 -5.70
CA ALA A 122 -17.11 26.45 -4.82
C ALA A 122 -17.07 25.84 -3.40
N ASN A 123 -16.70 24.59 -3.29
CA ASN A 123 -16.61 23.85 -2.01
C ASN A 123 -15.48 22.82 -2.08
N PRO A 124 -14.20 23.23 -2.00
CA PRO A 124 -13.08 22.30 -2.01
C PRO A 124 -13.09 21.44 -0.76
N HIS A 125 -12.48 20.25 -0.84
CA HIS A 125 -12.33 19.38 0.33
C HIS A 125 -11.62 20.12 1.47
N THR A 126 -12.04 19.86 2.72
CA THR A 126 -11.53 20.55 3.92
C THR A 126 -10.03 20.35 4.15
N ASP A 127 -9.46 19.27 3.64
CA ASP A 127 -8.05 18.95 3.75
C ASP A 127 -7.20 19.48 2.56
N LEU A 128 -7.79 20.37 1.75
CA LEU A 128 -7.11 21.15 0.71
C LEU A 128 -7.04 22.63 1.08
N VAL A 129 -5.91 23.26 0.78
CA VAL A 129 -5.68 24.68 0.96
C VAL A 129 -5.28 25.30 -0.38
N LYS A 130 -5.90 26.43 -0.74
CA LYS A 130 -5.47 27.21 -1.92
C LYS A 130 -4.08 27.76 -1.71
N THR A 131 -3.24 27.69 -2.76
CA THR A 131 -1.88 28.24 -2.76
C THR A 131 -1.59 28.98 -4.05
N ASN A 132 -0.80 30.07 -3.93
CA ASN A 132 -0.25 30.78 -5.06
C ASN A 132 1.23 30.41 -5.32
N VAL A 133 1.76 29.43 -4.57
CA VAL A 133 3.12 28.95 -4.73
C VAL A 133 3.14 27.93 -5.88
N ALA A 134 3.82 28.28 -6.97
CA ALA A 134 4.07 27.33 -8.05
C ALA A 134 5.27 26.45 -7.67
N PRO A 135 5.20 25.12 -7.89
CA PRO A 135 6.38 24.27 -7.74
C PRO A 135 7.45 24.64 -8.77
N SER A 136 8.72 24.44 -8.42
CA SER A 136 9.83 24.65 -9.35
C SER A 136 9.94 23.49 -10.35
N ALA A 137 10.47 23.78 -11.54
CA ALA A 137 10.88 22.70 -12.44
C ALA A 137 12.10 21.97 -11.85
N VAL A 138 12.17 20.65 -12.06
CA VAL A 138 13.38 19.89 -11.71
C VAL A 138 14.56 20.37 -12.59
N GLY A 139 15.71 20.63 -11.95
CA GLY A 139 16.82 21.35 -12.60
C GLY A 139 17.63 20.55 -13.61
N ASP A 140 17.51 19.23 -13.66
CA ASP A 140 18.25 18.35 -14.56
C ASP A 140 17.28 17.41 -15.31
N ALA A 141 17.44 17.30 -16.62
CA ALA A 141 16.65 16.43 -17.47
C ALA A 141 16.75 14.93 -17.09
N SER A 142 17.75 14.52 -16.30
CA SER A 142 17.86 13.19 -15.73
C SER A 142 16.92 12.96 -14.55
N TRP A 143 16.43 14.03 -13.94
CA TRP A 143 15.50 13.97 -12.81
C TRP A 143 14.07 14.17 -13.30
N ARG A 144 13.27 13.16 -13.11
CA ARG A 144 11.84 13.21 -13.36
C ARG A 144 11.17 13.93 -12.22
N GLY A 145 9.96 14.46 -12.47
CA GLY A 145 9.22 15.15 -11.43
C GLY A 145 9.02 14.30 -10.18
N ILE A 146 8.89 14.97 -9.06
CA ILE A 146 8.69 14.37 -7.75
C ILE A 146 7.54 15.07 -7.02
N PHE A 147 6.85 14.30 -6.18
CA PHE A 147 5.91 14.82 -5.22
C PHE A 147 6.36 14.40 -3.82
N ARG A 148 6.35 15.32 -2.86
CA ARG A 148 6.81 15.08 -1.48
C ARG A 148 5.77 15.49 -0.48
N ILE A 149 5.58 14.64 0.53
CA ILE A 149 4.80 14.95 1.74
C ILE A 149 5.63 14.69 2.98
N ASN A 150 5.21 15.33 4.05
CA ASN A 150 5.69 15.09 5.40
C ASN A 150 4.62 14.33 6.18
N CYS A 151 5.04 13.48 7.10
CA CYS A 151 4.17 12.83 8.06
C CYS A 151 4.79 12.96 9.45
N ASP A 152 3.96 13.19 10.47
CA ASP A 152 4.37 13.07 11.85
C ASP A 152 4.23 11.63 12.33
N PHE A 153 4.93 11.28 13.40
CA PHE A 153 4.79 9.98 14.05
C PHE A 153 3.34 9.77 14.49
N SER A 154 2.79 8.60 14.18
CA SER A 154 1.43 8.22 14.57
C SER A 154 1.40 7.47 15.89
N HIS A 155 1.96 6.28 15.90
CA HIS A 155 2.06 5.38 17.06
C HIS A 155 3.11 4.31 16.80
N ALA A 156 3.52 3.58 17.83
CA ALA A 156 4.33 2.38 17.70
C ALA A 156 3.56 1.16 18.21
N SER A 157 3.74 0.03 17.58
CA SER A 157 3.13 -1.23 18.03
C SER A 157 3.83 -2.46 17.46
N TYR A 158 3.54 -3.62 18.05
CA TYR A 158 4.00 -4.93 17.57
C TYR A 158 3.06 -5.55 16.53
N ASN A 159 2.24 -4.75 15.86
CA ASN A 159 1.30 -5.18 14.85
C ASN A 159 1.86 -5.01 13.44
N ASP A 160 1.36 -5.84 12.51
CA ASP A 160 1.61 -5.73 11.08
C ASP A 160 0.40 -6.24 10.29
N PRO A 161 -0.39 -5.36 9.67
CA PRO A 161 -1.57 -5.77 8.92
C PRO A 161 -1.28 -6.42 7.57
N ILE A 162 -0.04 -6.44 7.11
CA ILE A 162 0.36 -7.11 5.87
C ILE A 162 0.83 -8.53 6.18
N VAL A 163 1.89 -8.65 7.01
CA VAL A 163 2.55 -9.94 7.24
C VAL A 163 1.81 -10.80 8.27
N TYR A 164 1.19 -10.16 9.27
CA TYR A 164 0.48 -10.85 10.35
C TYR A 164 -0.97 -10.35 10.50
N PRO A 165 -1.80 -10.39 9.43
CA PRO A 165 -3.18 -9.94 9.51
C PRO A 165 -3.96 -10.75 10.55
N ASN A 166 -4.75 -10.06 11.37
CA ASN A 166 -5.55 -10.63 12.48
C ASN A 166 -4.72 -11.30 13.60
N GLN A 167 -3.44 -11.03 13.71
CA GLN A 167 -2.57 -11.54 14.77
C GLN A 167 -2.00 -10.36 15.56
N GLU A 168 -2.56 -10.16 16.74
CA GLU A 168 -2.14 -9.08 17.64
C GLU A 168 -0.74 -9.35 18.19
N ASN A 169 0.13 -8.31 18.16
CA ASN A 169 1.51 -8.35 18.70
C ASN A 169 2.41 -9.44 18.11
N ALA A 170 2.16 -9.87 16.87
CA ALA A 170 2.92 -10.94 16.22
C ALA A 170 4.17 -10.45 15.46
N ALA A 171 4.35 -9.15 15.33
CA ALA A 171 5.48 -8.55 14.64
C ALA A 171 6.55 -8.03 15.62
N HIS A 172 7.72 -7.64 15.11
CA HIS A 172 8.66 -6.78 15.85
C HIS A 172 8.09 -5.36 16.00
N LEU A 173 8.70 -4.55 16.85
CA LEU A 173 8.23 -3.19 17.11
C LEU A 173 8.37 -2.32 15.86
N HIS A 174 7.23 -1.84 15.36
CA HIS A 174 7.13 -0.90 14.25
C HIS A 174 6.80 0.52 14.70
N ARG A 175 7.24 1.50 13.92
CA ARG A 175 6.79 2.89 13.99
C ARG A 175 5.89 3.18 12.80
N PHE A 176 4.68 3.62 13.10
CA PHE A 176 3.64 3.91 12.11
C PHE A 176 3.51 5.40 11.84
N TYR A 177 3.18 5.72 10.61
CA TYR A 177 2.86 7.06 10.10
C TYR A 177 1.62 6.98 9.21
N GLY A 178 0.92 8.08 9.01
CA GLY A 178 -0.30 8.11 8.24
C GLY A 178 -1.53 7.77 9.08
N ASN A 179 -2.34 6.83 8.64
CA ASN A 179 -3.60 6.51 9.32
C ASN A 179 -3.38 6.13 10.79
N THR A 180 -4.11 6.82 11.69
CA THR A 180 -3.92 6.73 13.15
C THR A 180 -4.55 5.50 13.80
N LEU A 181 -5.34 4.73 13.05
CA LEU A 181 -6.04 3.54 13.54
C LEU A 181 -5.50 2.23 12.95
N VAL A 182 -4.28 2.25 12.40
CA VAL A 182 -3.67 1.05 11.84
C VAL A 182 -3.27 0.08 12.94
N ASP A 183 -3.75 -1.15 12.80
CA ASP A 183 -3.43 -2.28 13.67
C ASP A 183 -3.45 -3.60 12.86
N HIS A 184 -3.33 -4.74 13.54
CA HIS A 184 -3.37 -6.07 12.92
C HIS A 184 -4.70 -6.42 12.21
N GLN A 185 -5.80 -5.69 12.48
CA GLN A 185 -7.12 -5.89 11.86
C GLN A 185 -7.38 -4.96 10.68
N THR A 186 -6.43 -4.08 10.34
CA THR A 186 -6.61 -3.09 9.29
C THR A 186 -6.81 -3.75 7.93
N THR A 187 -7.90 -3.40 7.29
CA THR A 187 -8.29 -3.81 5.94
C THR A 187 -8.30 -2.60 5.00
N THR A 188 -8.42 -2.83 3.70
CA THR A 188 -8.62 -1.73 2.74
C THR A 188 -9.86 -0.92 3.09
N GLU A 189 -10.95 -1.58 3.50
CA GLU A 189 -12.18 -0.91 3.92
C GLU A 189 -11.95 0.02 5.11
N SER A 190 -11.36 -0.48 6.22
CA SER A 190 -11.11 0.35 7.40
C SER A 190 -10.16 1.49 7.10
N LEU A 191 -9.15 1.27 6.23
CA LEU A 191 -8.19 2.29 5.83
C LEU A 191 -8.87 3.47 5.11
N TYR A 192 -9.86 3.21 4.24
CA TYR A 192 -10.58 4.26 3.52
C TYR A 192 -11.73 4.89 4.32
N SER A 193 -12.31 4.16 5.28
CA SER A 193 -13.52 4.61 6.00
C SER A 193 -13.25 5.20 7.38
N SER A 194 -12.07 4.96 7.98
CA SER A 194 -11.80 5.33 9.37
C SER A 194 -10.39 5.89 9.60
N GLY A 195 -10.22 6.58 10.72
CA GLY A 195 -8.98 7.20 11.14
C GLY A 195 -8.69 8.55 10.49
N ASP A 196 -8.02 9.41 11.25
CA ASP A 196 -7.29 10.56 10.73
C ASP A 196 -5.93 10.09 10.20
N SER A 197 -5.21 10.98 9.52
CA SER A 197 -3.83 10.72 9.10
C SER A 197 -2.87 11.75 9.66
N THR A 198 -1.71 11.31 10.11
CA THR A 198 -0.62 12.20 10.54
C THR A 198 0.12 12.83 9.37
N CYS A 199 -0.13 12.34 8.15
CA CYS A 199 0.45 12.89 6.94
C CYS A 199 -0.27 14.14 6.45
N GLN A 200 0.42 14.93 5.64
CA GLN A 200 -0.20 16.02 4.91
C GLN A 200 -1.39 15.51 4.08
N GLY A 201 -2.48 16.27 4.13
CA GLY A 201 -3.73 15.95 3.44
C GLY A 201 -4.71 15.09 4.23
N ASN A 202 -4.38 14.68 5.46
CA ASN A 202 -5.28 13.95 6.37
C ASN A 202 -6.16 12.91 5.64
N HIS A 203 -7.49 13.14 5.54
CA HIS A 203 -8.42 12.18 4.92
C HIS A 203 -8.18 11.94 3.41
N LEU A 204 -7.45 12.83 2.74
CA LEU A 204 -7.03 12.64 1.36
C LEU A 204 -5.81 11.73 1.23
N ASN A 205 -5.14 11.42 2.36
CA ASN A 205 -4.03 10.47 2.43
C ASN A 205 -4.12 9.63 3.71
N ARG A 206 -5.00 8.67 3.72
CA ARG A 206 -5.14 7.67 4.79
C ARG A 206 -4.22 6.46 4.63
N SER A 207 -3.21 6.55 3.78
CA SER A 207 -2.22 5.46 3.67
C SER A 207 -1.56 5.18 5.01
N ALA A 208 -1.16 3.93 5.20
CA ALA A 208 -0.33 3.54 6.32
C ALA A 208 1.10 3.30 5.84
N TYR A 209 2.06 3.78 6.61
CA TYR A 209 3.49 3.68 6.36
C TYR A 209 4.14 3.19 7.65
N TRP A 210 4.98 2.17 7.58
CA TRP A 210 5.72 1.76 8.78
C TRP A 210 7.10 1.20 8.46
N VAL A 211 7.94 1.26 9.47
CA VAL A 211 9.31 0.76 9.46
C VAL A 211 9.61 0.11 10.82
N PRO A 212 10.56 -0.82 10.91
CA PRO A 212 11.03 -1.29 12.20
C PRO A 212 11.59 -0.12 13.03
N THR A 213 11.30 -0.13 14.32
CA THR A 213 11.78 0.89 15.24
C THR A 213 13.30 0.86 15.35
N LEU A 214 13.93 2.04 15.25
CA LEU A 214 15.37 2.19 15.50
C LEU A 214 15.63 2.29 17.01
N LEU A 215 16.53 1.47 17.52
CA LEU A 215 16.85 1.32 18.92
C LEU A 215 18.33 1.61 19.19
N ALA A 216 18.61 2.24 20.32
CA ALA A 216 19.94 2.40 20.88
C ALA A 216 20.03 1.69 22.23
N PRO A 217 21.18 1.11 22.60
CA PRO A 217 21.39 0.65 23.96
C PRO A 217 21.32 1.82 24.96
N GLN A 218 20.76 1.58 26.13
CA GLN A 218 21.01 2.47 27.26
C GLN A 218 22.41 2.21 27.78
N TYR A 219 23.22 3.25 27.91
CA TYR A 219 24.62 3.13 28.36
C TYR A 219 24.84 3.68 29.77
N ASP A 220 25.66 3.00 30.54
CA ASP A 220 26.26 3.60 31.74
C ASP A 220 27.22 4.73 31.32
N ALA A 221 26.96 5.93 31.78
CA ALA A 221 27.69 7.14 31.37
C ALA A 221 29.16 7.14 31.79
N GLN A 222 29.54 6.32 32.79
CA GLN A 222 30.90 6.27 33.32
C GLN A 222 31.74 5.18 32.64
N THR A 223 31.15 4.02 32.43
CA THR A 223 31.86 2.88 31.83
C THR A 223 31.73 2.83 30.32
N GLY A 224 30.62 3.34 29.77
CA GLY A 224 30.26 3.22 28.36
C GLY A 224 29.72 1.84 28.00
N GLU A 225 29.50 0.97 28.97
CA GLU A 225 28.92 -0.35 28.74
C GLU A 225 27.39 -0.27 28.68
N PRO A 226 26.71 -1.14 27.90
CA PRO A 226 25.27 -1.24 27.93
C PRO A 226 24.73 -1.59 29.31
N ILE A 227 23.65 -0.92 29.72
CA ILE A 227 22.92 -1.27 30.92
C ILE A 227 22.14 -2.55 30.66
N LEU A 228 22.25 -3.53 31.58
CA LEU A 228 21.53 -4.79 31.48
C LEU A 228 20.32 -4.79 32.44
N ASP A 229 19.26 -5.52 32.04
CA ASP A 229 18.14 -5.80 32.91
C ASP A 229 18.43 -6.94 33.92
N GLU A 230 17.40 -7.35 34.69
CA GLU A 230 17.52 -8.43 35.66
C GLU A 230 17.80 -9.81 35.04
N GLN A 231 17.53 -9.97 33.76
CA GLN A 231 17.73 -11.19 32.95
C GLN A 231 19.14 -11.20 32.34
N GLY A 232 19.84 -10.06 32.34
CA GLY A 232 21.15 -9.88 31.74
C GLY A 232 21.09 -9.45 30.28
N ASP A 233 19.92 -9.03 29.79
CA ASP A 233 19.73 -8.52 28.45
C ASP A 233 19.94 -7.00 28.40
N THR A 234 20.40 -6.49 27.25
CA THR A 234 20.60 -5.04 27.04
C THR A 234 19.28 -4.29 27.17
N GLN A 235 19.25 -3.22 27.96
CA GLN A 235 18.15 -2.29 28.00
C GLN A 235 18.21 -1.38 26.75
N TRP A 236 17.11 -1.31 26.03
CA TRP A 236 16.98 -0.55 24.79
C TRP A 236 16.13 0.69 24.99
N GLN A 237 16.40 1.71 24.18
CA GLN A 237 15.57 2.90 24.06
C GLN A 237 15.33 3.23 22.59
N VAL A 238 14.19 3.85 22.30
CA VAL A 238 13.85 4.31 20.96
C VAL A 238 14.77 5.47 20.57
N VAL A 239 15.31 5.43 19.36
CA VAL A 239 15.95 6.58 18.73
C VAL A 239 14.87 7.35 17.98
N PRO A 240 14.44 8.54 18.48
CA PRO A 240 13.40 9.28 17.79
C PRO A 240 13.92 9.84 16.47
N ALA A 241 13.09 9.82 15.45
CA ALA A 241 13.36 10.59 14.26
C ALA A 241 13.37 12.09 14.59
N VAL A 242 14.14 12.88 13.86
CA VAL A 242 14.21 14.31 14.10
C VAL A 242 12.95 14.95 13.58
N VAL A 243 12.13 15.52 14.48
CA VAL A 243 10.86 16.18 14.19
C VAL A 243 11.02 17.69 14.37
N GLY A 244 10.48 18.48 13.45
CA GLY A 244 10.21 19.91 13.60
C GLY A 244 11.27 20.86 13.04
N ASN A 245 11.06 22.14 13.32
CA ASN A 245 11.63 23.36 12.74
C ASN A 245 13.15 23.54 12.78
N ASP A 246 13.92 22.53 13.07
CA ASP A 246 15.36 22.53 12.89
C ASP A 246 15.69 22.19 11.43
N ASP A 247 15.25 23.04 10.55
CA ASP A 247 15.55 23.16 9.11
C ASP A 247 15.62 21.89 8.25
N GLU A 248 15.44 20.66 8.77
CA GLU A 248 15.87 19.50 8.02
C GLU A 248 15.25 18.15 8.32
N ALA A 249 14.26 17.97 9.14
CA ALA A 249 13.91 16.60 9.41
C ALA A 249 12.44 16.36 9.71
N HIS A 250 11.76 16.18 8.66
CA HIS A 250 10.50 15.45 8.67
C HIS A 250 10.78 14.05 8.11
N GLU A 251 10.03 13.06 8.56
CA GLU A 251 9.92 11.84 7.80
C GLU A 251 9.31 12.21 6.45
N VAL A 252 10.13 12.08 5.41
CA VAL A 252 9.77 12.54 4.08
C VAL A 252 9.45 11.36 3.19
N PHE A 253 8.26 11.39 2.63
CA PHE A 253 7.76 10.37 1.72
C PHE A 253 7.71 10.94 0.32
N TYR A 254 8.48 10.34 -0.58
CA TYR A 254 8.57 10.75 -1.97
C TYR A 254 7.76 9.84 -2.86
N TYR A 255 7.15 10.46 -3.85
CA TYR A 255 6.48 9.82 -4.97
C TYR A 255 7.17 10.25 -6.25
N SER A 256 7.63 9.31 -7.04
CA SER A 256 8.46 9.58 -8.21
C SER A 256 8.27 8.56 -9.33
N ALA A 257 8.92 8.76 -10.48
CA ALA A 257 8.95 7.79 -11.54
C ALA A 257 9.96 6.67 -11.25
N GLY A 258 9.52 5.41 -11.38
CA GLY A 258 10.40 4.24 -11.33
C GLY A 258 10.98 3.83 -12.68
N ILE A 259 10.38 4.30 -13.79
CA ILE A 259 10.73 3.95 -15.17
C ILE A 259 10.99 5.20 -16.03
N ASP A 260 11.56 5.01 -17.22
CA ASP A 260 11.92 6.13 -18.12
C ASP A 260 10.74 6.65 -18.93
N LYS A 261 9.78 5.82 -19.29
CA LYS A 261 8.61 6.21 -20.07
C LYS A 261 7.47 6.65 -19.17
N LEU A 262 7.42 7.96 -18.85
CA LEU A 262 6.52 8.53 -17.86
C LEU A 262 5.02 8.32 -18.19
N ASP A 263 4.64 8.34 -19.47
CA ASP A 263 3.26 8.17 -19.92
C ASP A 263 2.67 6.80 -19.56
N ASP A 264 3.53 5.78 -19.44
CA ASP A 264 3.09 4.42 -19.08
C ASP A 264 2.75 4.29 -17.59
N ILE A 265 3.23 5.21 -16.74
CA ILE A 265 3.03 5.15 -15.28
C ILE A 265 1.55 5.36 -14.95
N LYS A 266 1.04 4.48 -14.10
CA LYS A 266 -0.34 4.49 -13.60
C LYS A 266 -0.39 4.98 -12.14
N PRO A 267 -1.53 5.53 -11.71
CA PRO A 267 -1.77 5.73 -10.29
C PRO A 267 -1.71 4.40 -9.56
N ILE A 268 -1.34 4.45 -8.28
CA ILE A 268 -1.28 3.25 -7.45
C ILE A 268 -2.72 2.82 -7.11
N PRO A 269 -3.09 1.53 -7.31
CA PRO A 269 -4.43 1.05 -7.00
C PRO A 269 -4.78 1.23 -5.52
N ALA A 270 -6.05 1.51 -5.24
CA ALA A 270 -6.57 1.56 -3.88
C ALA A 270 -6.33 0.22 -3.15
N GLY A 271 -5.82 0.29 -1.94
CA GLY A 271 -5.59 -0.91 -1.13
C GLY A 271 -4.38 -1.76 -1.54
N LEU A 272 -3.54 -1.32 -2.47
CA LEU A 272 -2.29 -2.02 -2.78
C LEU A 272 -1.37 -1.99 -1.56
N LYS A 273 -0.85 -3.16 -1.19
CA LYS A 273 0.13 -3.37 -0.13
C LYS A 273 1.50 -3.60 -0.76
N ILE A 274 2.54 -3.00 -0.23
CA ILE A 274 3.90 -3.15 -0.77
C ILE A 274 4.90 -3.26 0.36
N ILE A 275 5.81 -4.22 0.28
CA ILE A 275 6.97 -4.37 1.18
C ILE A 275 8.24 -4.12 0.39
N ALA A 276 9.13 -3.29 0.93
CA ALA A 276 10.46 -3.04 0.41
C ALA A 276 11.52 -3.53 1.39
N GLY A 277 12.62 -4.08 0.89
CA GLY A 277 13.69 -4.62 1.72
C GLY A 277 13.40 -6.03 2.24
N ASP A 278 14.24 -6.48 3.21
CA ASP A 278 14.19 -7.83 3.74
C ASP A 278 14.37 -7.81 5.27
N HIS A 279 13.30 -8.15 6.00
CA HIS A 279 13.30 -8.22 7.46
C HIS A 279 14.21 -9.34 8.02
N MET A 280 14.60 -10.31 7.18
CA MET A 280 15.52 -11.39 7.53
C MET A 280 16.99 -11.05 7.21
N GLY A 281 17.29 -9.83 6.78
CA GLY A 281 18.64 -9.36 6.49
C GLY A 281 19.58 -9.55 7.67
N GLN A 282 20.78 -10.09 7.41
CA GLN A 282 21.76 -10.46 8.46
C GLN A 282 23.20 -10.34 7.94
N PRO A 283 24.21 -10.41 8.83
CA PRO A 283 25.62 -10.40 8.45
C PRO A 283 25.94 -11.43 7.39
N GLY A 284 26.67 -11.02 6.36
CA GLY A 284 27.01 -11.87 5.20
C GLY A 284 25.95 -11.93 4.09
N GLN A 285 24.78 -11.31 4.31
CA GLN A 285 23.68 -11.22 3.33
C GLN A 285 23.23 -9.76 3.15
N ALA A 286 24.17 -8.90 2.76
CA ALA A 286 23.91 -7.47 2.61
C ALA A 286 22.86 -7.20 1.52
N GLN A 287 21.86 -6.41 1.85
CA GLN A 287 20.88 -5.93 0.90
C GLN A 287 21.49 -4.89 -0.07
N SER A 288 20.89 -4.76 -1.25
CA SER A 288 21.32 -3.74 -2.21
C SER A 288 21.05 -2.33 -1.68
N THR A 289 22.08 -1.47 -1.70
CA THR A 289 21.96 -0.05 -1.32
C THR A 289 21.11 0.77 -2.32
N SER A 290 20.67 0.19 -3.41
CA SER A 290 19.66 0.76 -4.31
C SER A 290 18.22 0.52 -3.83
N ILE A 291 18.02 -0.40 -2.87
CA ILE A 291 16.73 -0.72 -2.28
C ILE A 291 16.62 -0.14 -0.88
N VAL A 292 17.56 -0.48 -0.01
CA VAL A 292 17.65 0.02 1.37
C VAL A 292 19.07 0.47 1.66
N ARG A 293 19.21 1.60 2.37
CA ARG A 293 20.55 2.11 2.65
C ARG A 293 20.58 3.02 3.84
N TRP A 294 21.76 3.09 4.43
CA TRP A 294 22.11 3.97 5.53
C TRP A 294 23.24 4.90 5.12
N HIS A 295 23.30 6.08 5.70
CA HIS A 295 24.47 6.96 5.60
C HIS A 295 24.49 7.99 6.73
N CYS A 296 25.65 8.55 7.02
CA CYS A 296 25.72 9.76 7.83
C CYS A 296 25.33 10.95 6.95
N GLN A 297 24.58 11.90 7.48
CA GLN A 297 24.16 13.08 6.70
C GLN A 297 25.35 13.90 6.19
N SER A 298 26.44 13.97 6.96
CA SER A 298 27.67 14.66 6.59
C SER A 298 28.48 13.95 5.49
N TRP A 299 28.16 12.70 5.13
CA TRP A 299 28.90 11.98 4.10
C TRP A 299 28.67 12.55 2.74
N GLU A 300 29.74 12.98 2.09
CA GLU A 300 29.67 13.45 0.71
C GLU A 300 29.74 12.27 -0.27
N SER A 301 29.12 12.47 -1.44
CA SER A 301 29.20 11.51 -2.53
C SER A 301 30.63 11.49 -3.10
N ASN A 302 31.16 10.28 -3.36
CA ASN A 302 32.39 9.98 -4.13
C ASN A 302 33.72 9.91 -3.36
N ASP A 303 33.71 9.73 -2.07
CA ASP A 303 34.92 9.32 -1.35
C ASP A 303 35.07 7.79 -1.43
N ALA A 304 36.12 7.32 -2.11
CA ALA A 304 36.39 5.87 -2.24
C ALA A 304 36.77 5.22 -0.90
N THR A 305 37.19 6.00 0.10
CA THR A 305 37.56 5.55 1.43
C THR A 305 36.39 5.59 2.42
N ASN A 306 35.32 6.32 2.04
CA ASN A 306 34.10 6.48 2.85
C ASN A 306 32.88 6.39 1.93
N PRO A 307 32.41 5.17 1.59
CA PRO A 307 31.29 5.00 0.67
C PRO A 307 30.07 5.71 1.24
N ARG A 308 29.45 6.58 0.43
CA ARG A 308 28.29 7.39 0.82
C ARG A 308 27.18 6.56 1.45
N PHE A 309 26.97 5.32 0.98
CA PHE A 309 25.87 4.46 1.39
C PHE A 309 26.39 3.14 1.98
N SER A 310 25.77 2.70 3.08
CA SER A 310 26.01 1.44 3.75
C SER A 310 24.75 0.58 3.75
N SER A 311 24.91 -0.75 3.80
CA SER A 311 23.81 -1.71 4.03
C SER A 311 23.52 -1.94 5.52
N SER A 312 24.33 -1.36 6.42
CA SER A 312 24.17 -1.39 7.86
C SER A 312 24.30 0.02 8.43
N ILE A 313 23.85 0.22 9.67
CA ILE A 313 23.93 1.52 10.37
C ILE A 313 25.38 1.94 10.55
N PRO A 314 25.81 3.07 9.97
CA PRO A 314 27.16 3.56 10.15
C PRO A 314 27.34 4.22 11.52
N GLU A 315 28.57 4.30 12.02
CA GLU A 315 28.92 5.05 13.22
C GLU A 315 29.04 6.55 12.92
N CYS A 316 27.90 7.24 12.86
CA CYS A 316 27.85 8.70 12.71
C CYS A 316 28.15 9.38 14.04
N VAL A 317 29.05 10.37 14.03
CA VAL A 317 29.51 11.08 15.25
C VAL A 317 28.71 12.35 15.45
N ALA A 318 28.21 12.58 16.67
CA ALA A 318 27.46 13.80 17.02
C ALA A 318 28.22 15.09 16.61
N PRO A 319 27.51 16.11 16.11
CA PRO A 319 26.06 16.29 16.03
C PRO A 319 25.42 15.78 14.72
N ASP A 320 26.05 14.85 14.02
CA ASP A 320 25.57 14.31 12.75
C ASP A 320 24.21 13.56 12.91
N ARG A 321 23.67 13.12 11.80
CA ARG A 321 22.43 12.35 11.75
C ARG A 321 22.65 11.06 10.96
N VAL A 322 22.08 9.98 11.44
CA VAL A 322 21.94 8.73 10.69
C VAL A 322 20.74 8.89 9.74
N ARG A 323 20.99 8.70 8.46
CA ARG A 323 19.96 8.70 7.43
C ARG A 323 19.59 7.29 7.06
N MET A 324 18.28 7.04 6.90
CA MET A 324 17.70 5.78 6.46
C MET A 324 16.83 6.05 5.23
N ASP A 325 17.19 5.41 4.12
CA ASP A 325 16.40 5.50 2.88
C ASP A 325 15.90 4.12 2.46
N VAL A 326 14.62 4.03 2.07
CA VAL A 326 14.00 2.82 1.54
C VAL A 326 13.27 3.15 0.24
N PHE A 327 13.52 2.36 -0.81
CA PHE A 327 12.91 2.51 -2.13
C PHE A 327 12.03 1.30 -2.44
N PHE A 328 10.77 1.56 -2.72
CA PHE A 328 9.80 0.51 -2.98
C PHE A 328 9.83 0.01 -4.43
N PRO A 329 9.47 -1.26 -4.69
CA PRO A 329 9.22 -1.74 -6.04
C PRO A 329 8.06 -0.97 -6.66
N SER A 330 8.12 -0.72 -7.97
CA SER A 330 7.13 0.11 -8.69
C SER A 330 6.60 -0.54 -9.97
N CYS A 331 6.78 -1.84 -10.12
CA CYS A 331 6.21 -2.63 -11.21
C CYS A 331 5.24 -3.64 -10.62
N TRP A 332 3.95 -3.49 -10.94
CA TRP A 332 2.87 -4.31 -10.44
C TRP A 332 2.48 -5.39 -11.45
N ASN A 333 2.04 -6.57 -10.98
CA ASN A 333 1.58 -7.66 -11.86
C ASN A 333 0.25 -7.35 -12.57
N GLY A 334 -0.49 -6.30 -12.13
CA GLY A 334 -1.72 -5.83 -12.74
C GLY A 334 -3.00 -6.51 -12.20
N THR A 335 -2.89 -7.40 -11.22
CA THR A 335 -4.03 -8.17 -10.69
C THR A 335 -4.11 -8.16 -9.16
N ASP A 336 -3.03 -8.51 -8.46
CA ASP A 336 -3.08 -8.77 -7.04
C ASP A 336 -2.75 -7.49 -6.23
N LEU A 337 -3.59 -7.12 -5.28
CA LEU A 337 -3.31 -6.04 -4.32
C LEU A 337 -2.40 -6.51 -3.19
N ASP A 338 -2.29 -7.81 -3.01
CA ASP A 338 -1.42 -8.52 -2.08
C ASP A 338 -1.23 -9.95 -2.60
N SER A 339 -0.06 -10.52 -2.44
CA SER A 339 0.24 -11.92 -2.77
C SER A 339 0.44 -12.74 -1.50
N SER A 340 0.42 -14.06 -1.60
CA SER A 340 0.58 -14.96 -0.44
C SER A 340 1.91 -14.82 0.30
N ASP A 341 2.93 -14.28 -0.35
CA ASP A 341 4.25 -13.95 0.21
C ASP A 341 4.42 -12.45 0.46
N HIS A 342 3.35 -11.66 0.24
CA HIS A 342 3.28 -10.20 0.40
C HIS A 342 4.29 -9.39 -0.44
N LYS A 343 4.97 -10.03 -1.42
CA LYS A 343 6.03 -9.42 -2.23
C LYS A 343 5.92 -9.71 -3.71
N SER A 344 5.55 -10.94 -4.11
CA SER A 344 5.64 -11.40 -5.51
C SER A 344 4.65 -10.76 -6.48
N HIS A 345 3.71 -9.95 -6.01
CA HIS A 345 2.84 -9.12 -6.86
C HIS A 345 3.53 -7.83 -7.33
N MET A 346 4.69 -7.48 -6.74
CA MET A 346 5.48 -6.30 -7.07
C MET A 346 6.91 -6.67 -7.48
N ALA A 347 7.50 -5.89 -8.37
CA ALA A 347 8.90 -6.03 -8.78
C ALA A 347 9.60 -4.68 -8.91
N TYR A 348 10.92 -4.69 -8.77
CA TYR A 348 11.74 -3.53 -9.09
C TYR A 348 11.90 -3.38 -10.61
N PRO A 349 11.94 -2.14 -11.13
CA PRO A 349 12.27 -1.89 -12.52
C PRO A 349 13.66 -2.43 -12.87
N ILE A 350 13.83 -2.84 -14.12
CA ILE A 350 15.09 -3.33 -14.67
C ILE A 350 15.67 -2.32 -15.66
N ASN A 351 16.98 -2.11 -15.61
CA ASN A 351 17.67 -1.27 -16.60
C ASN A 351 18.13 -2.14 -17.78
N GLN A 352 17.49 -1.95 -18.92
CA GLN A 352 17.84 -2.65 -20.15
C GLN A 352 18.93 -1.93 -20.96
N GLY A 353 19.31 -0.72 -20.54
CA GLY A 353 20.28 0.11 -21.24
C GLY A 353 19.80 0.63 -22.61
N GLY A 354 20.61 1.49 -23.22
CA GLY A 354 20.32 2.04 -24.55
C GLY A 354 18.95 2.73 -24.63
N PRO A 355 18.24 2.63 -25.78
CA PRO A 355 16.96 3.33 -25.98
C PRO A 355 15.81 2.77 -25.14
N ASN A 356 15.95 1.56 -24.57
CA ASN A 356 14.91 0.96 -23.75
C ASN A 356 14.93 1.49 -22.31
N GLY A 357 16.11 1.91 -21.82
CA GLY A 357 16.25 2.53 -20.50
C GLY A 357 15.78 1.63 -19.35
N THR A 358 15.14 2.26 -18.35
CA THR A 358 14.56 1.58 -17.18
C THR A 358 13.08 1.28 -17.44
N VAL A 359 12.70 0.01 -17.36
CA VAL A 359 11.37 -0.50 -17.68
C VAL A 359 10.91 -1.52 -16.64
N CYS A 360 9.63 -1.82 -16.63
CA CYS A 360 9.09 -2.93 -15.85
C CYS A 360 9.37 -4.29 -16.54
N PRO A 361 9.67 -5.36 -15.77
CA PRO A 361 9.79 -6.71 -16.31
C PRO A 361 8.46 -7.22 -16.85
N SER A 362 8.50 -8.14 -17.82
CA SER A 362 7.27 -8.67 -18.46
C SER A 362 6.33 -9.40 -17.50
N SER A 363 6.85 -9.93 -16.40
CA SER A 363 6.04 -10.54 -15.33
C SER A 363 5.22 -9.53 -14.51
N HIS A 364 5.64 -8.25 -14.50
CA HIS A 364 5.00 -7.17 -13.76
C HIS A 364 4.86 -5.96 -14.70
N PRO A 365 3.96 -6.04 -15.69
CA PRO A 365 3.95 -5.12 -16.82
C PRO A 365 3.39 -3.73 -16.50
N VAL A 366 2.81 -3.52 -15.32
CA VAL A 366 2.13 -2.26 -14.96
C VAL A 366 3.06 -1.39 -14.10
N PRO A 367 3.69 -0.36 -14.66
CA PRO A 367 4.44 0.59 -13.86
C PRO A 367 3.48 1.49 -13.08
N VAL A 368 3.72 1.60 -11.78
CA VAL A 368 3.01 2.51 -10.89
C VAL A 368 3.95 3.56 -10.31
N VAL A 369 3.39 4.59 -9.70
CA VAL A 369 4.19 5.60 -9.00
C VAL A 369 5.10 4.92 -7.97
N ARG A 370 6.38 5.28 -7.94
CA ARG A 370 7.36 4.73 -6.99
C ARG A 370 7.33 5.51 -5.70
N VAL A 371 7.17 4.81 -4.59
CA VAL A 371 7.26 5.35 -3.23
C VAL A 371 8.70 5.21 -2.71
N SER A 372 9.17 6.17 -1.91
CA SER A 372 10.38 6.00 -1.11
C SER A 372 10.28 6.76 0.21
N TYR A 373 10.92 6.21 1.24
CA TYR A 373 10.96 6.77 2.59
C TYR A 373 12.35 7.31 2.89
N HIS A 374 12.40 8.45 3.58
CA HIS A 374 13.64 9.11 3.96
C HIS A 374 13.53 9.62 5.39
N TYR A 375 14.26 9.00 6.29
CA TYR A 375 14.29 9.34 7.71
C TYR A 375 15.63 9.94 8.11
N ALA A 376 15.62 10.75 9.16
CA ALA A 376 16.81 11.27 9.81
C ALA A 376 16.72 11.05 11.32
N PHE A 377 17.77 10.53 11.92
CA PHE A 377 17.86 10.24 13.34
C PHE A 377 19.06 10.99 13.93
N GLY A 378 18.80 11.88 14.87
CA GLY A 378 19.87 12.69 15.47
C GLY A 378 20.80 11.86 16.37
N VAL A 379 22.11 11.98 16.18
CA VAL A 379 23.09 11.41 17.09
C VAL A 379 23.25 12.37 18.27
N LYS A 380 22.47 12.14 19.33
CA LYS A 380 22.31 13.04 20.49
C LYS A 380 22.82 12.38 21.79
N PRO A 381 23.08 13.18 22.86
CA PRO A 381 23.61 12.68 24.12
C PRO A 381 22.83 11.56 24.81
N ASP A 382 21.54 11.50 24.59
CA ASP A 382 20.60 10.52 25.16
C ASP A 382 20.63 9.16 24.46
N VAL A 383 21.12 9.10 23.22
CA VAL A 383 21.09 7.88 22.40
C VAL A 383 22.46 7.46 21.84
N TYR A 384 23.49 8.32 21.90
CA TYR A 384 24.82 7.96 21.42
C TYR A 384 25.64 7.17 22.47
N HIS A 385 26.63 6.43 22.00
CA HIS A 385 27.63 5.82 22.88
C HIS A 385 28.47 6.89 23.60
N PRO A 386 28.54 6.90 24.94
CA PRO A 386 29.10 8.02 25.73
C PRO A 386 30.55 8.40 25.39
N GLN A 387 31.40 7.43 25.06
CA GLN A 387 32.82 7.64 24.80
C GLN A 387 33.08 8.06 23.35
N SER A 388 32.53 7.35 22.37
CA SER A 388 32.69 7.67 20.92
C SER A 388 31.82 8.83 20.44
N LYS A 389 30.72 9.13 21.16
CA LYS A 389 29.68 10.08 20.79
C LYS A 389 29.07 9.76 19.41
N ALA A 390 28.98 8.49 19.06
CA ALA A 390 28.54 7.97 17.81
C ALA A 390 27.31 7.06 17.97
N SER A 391 26.65 6.75 16.85
CA SER A 391 25.55 5.78 16.74
C SER A 391 26.00 4.32 16.87
N GLN A 392 27.02 4.09 17.69
CA GLN A 392 27.59 2.77 17.97
C GLN A 392 26.54 1.90 18.67
N GLY A 393 26.41 0.63 18.26
CA GLY A 393 25.48 -0.33 18.86
C GLY A 393 24.01 -0.13 18.53
N TRP A 394 23.66 0.86 17.69
CA TRP A 394 22.29 1.04 17.23
C TRP A 394 21.84 -0.14 16.39
N ARG A 395 20.54 -0.49 16.47
CA ARG A 395 19.94 -1.59 15.75
C ARG A 395 18.50 -1.30 15.37
N LEU A 396 17.97 -2.08 14.43
CA LEU A 396 16.52 -2.16 14.21
C LEU A 396 15.86 -3.19 15.14
N ALA A 397 14.62 -2.97 15.49
CA ALA A 397 13.81 -3.96 16.22
C ALA A 397 13.71 -5.30 15.46
N SER A 398 13.81 -5.27 14.13
CA SER A 398 13.82 -6.45 13.27
C SER A 398 15.17 -7.19 13.18
N ASP A 399 16.26 -6.64 13.70
CA ASP A 399 17.56 -7.33 13.64
C ASP A 399 17.55 -8.58 14.54
N MET A 400 17.51 -9.77 13.96
CA MET A 400 17.44 -11.05 14.65
C MET A 400 18.82 -11.66 14.95
N TYR A 401 19.88 -10.87 14.81
CA TYR A 401 21.27 -11.25 15.08
C TYR A 401 21.87 -10.39 16.21
N THR A 402 22.98 -10.81 16.77
CA THR A 402 23.72 -10.03 17.77
C THR A 402 24.40 -8.85 17.10
N VAL A 403 24.15 -7.66 17.60
CA VAL A 403 24.82 -6.43 17.14
C VAL A 403 26.02 -6.18 18.03
N ASP A 404 27.23 -6.18 17.42
CA ASP A 404 28.50 -5.94 18.08
C ASP A 404 29.52 -5.29 17.13
N SER A 405 30.80 -5.21 17.54
CA SER A 405 31.85 -4.61 16.69
C SER A 405 32.13 -5.39 15.39
N SER A 406 31.67 -6.63 15.26
CA SER A 406 31.81 -7.46 14.05
C SER A 406 30.58 -7.47 13.17
N ALA A 407 29.41 -7.08 13.71
CA ALA A 407 28.13 -7.11 13.06
C ALA A 407 27.30 -5.87 13.44
N GLN A 408 27.38 -4.83 12.63
CA GLN A 408 26.59 -3.61 12.82
C GLN A 408 25.11 -3.87 12.62
N GLY A 409 24.25 -3.14 13.34
CA GLY A 409 22.80 -3.22 13.22
C GLY A 409 22.27 -2.65 11.89
N GLY A 410 20.98 -2.82 11.65
CA GLY A 410 20.27 -2.24 10.52
C GLY A 410 20.29 -3.06 9.24
N MET A 411 20.80 -4.29 9.23
CA MET A 411 20.85 -5.12 8.03
C MET A 411 19.48 -5.69 7.64
N SER A 412 18.53 -5.75 8.59
CA SER A 412 17.14 -6.15 8.36
C SER A 412 16.22 -5.00 7.93
N LEU A 413 16.80 -3.89 7.43
CA LEU A 413 16.01 -2.73 7.02
C LEU A 413 14.99 -3.13 5.95
N HIS A 414 13.74 -2.85 6.26
CA HIS A 414 12.58 -2.96 5.38
C HIS A 414 11.60 -1.84 5.69
N ALA A 415 10.63 -1.69 4.85
CA ALA A 415 9.52 -0.77 5.05
C ALA A 415 8.27 -1.31 4.38
N ASP A 416 7.15 -0.94 4.93
CA ASP A 416 5.83 -1.39 4.53
C ASP A 416 4.94 -0.21 4.20
N TRP A 417 4.07 -0.41 3.23
CA TRP A 417 3.13 0.61 2.78
C TRP A 417 1.81 0.00 2.37
N PHE A 418 0.71 0.61 2.85
CA PHE A 418 -0.64 0.23 2.50
C PHE A 418 -1.36 1.45 1.92
N ASN A 419 -1.77 1.40 0.64
CA ASN A 419 -2.32 2.55 -0.07
C ASN A 419 -3.72 2.93 0.39
N GLY A 420 -3.85 4.12 0.97
CA GLY A 420 -5.10 4.78 1.34
C GLY A 420 -5.24 6.21 0.75
N TRP A 421 -4.53 6.52 -0.33
CA TRP A 421 -4.68 7.79 -1.03
C TRP A 421 -6.04 7.94 -1.69
N HIS A 422 -6.58 9.16 -1.61
CA HIS A 422 -7.73 9.54 -2.44
C HIS A 422 -7.33 9.46 -3.93
N PRO A 423 -8.09 8.74 -4.78
CA PRO A 423 -7.71 8.47 -6.18
C PRO A 423 -7.44 9.73 -6.99
N GLU A 424 -8.29 10.77 -6.83
CA GLU A 424 -8.14 12.03 -7.56
C GLU A 424 -6.83 12.77 -7.17
N ILE A 425 -6.40 12.66 -5.91
CA ILE A 425 -5.12 13.21 -5.48
C ILE A 425 -3.96 12.40 -6.06
N MET A 426 -4.03 11.07 -6.04
CA MET A 426 -3.00 10.20 -6.63
C MET A 426 -2.86 10.44 -8.13
N GLN A 427 -3.96 10.63 -8.86
CA GLN A 427 -3.93 10.98 -10.28
C GLN A 427 -3.33 12.37 -10.49
N THR A 428 -3.70 13.36 -9.67
CA THR A 428 -3.22 14.74 -9.77
C THR A 428 -1.72 14.84 -9.54
N LEU A 429 -1.19 14.17 -8.50
CA LEU A 429 0.25 14.18 -8.24
C LEU A 429 1.04 13.49 -9.36
N LEU A 430 0.49 12.43 -9.95
CA LEU A 430 1.11 11.76 -11.09
C LEU A 430 1.18 12.67 -12.32
N ASP A 431 0.06 13.28 -12.70
CA ASP A 431 -0.02 14.05 -13.95
C ASP A 431 0.69 15.40 -13.82
N ASN A 432 0.48 16.12 -12.72
CA ASN A 432 1.01 17.48 -12.58
C ASN A 432 2.47 17.49 -12.12
N CYS A 433 2.84 16.66 -11.15
CA CYS A 433 4.16 16.68 -10.55
C CYS A 433 5.11 15.72 -11.26
N ILE A 434 4.79 14.42 -11.30
CA ILE A 434 5.73 13.40 -11.80
C ILE A 434 5.89 13.50 -13.31
N LYS A 435 4.80 13.45 -14.09
CA LYS A 435 4.82 13.61 -15.55
C LYS A 435 5.12 15.04 -15.96
N GLY A 436 4.70 16.02 -15.14
CA GLY A 436 4.97 17.44 -15.35
C GLY A 436 6.41 17.87 -15.14
N ALA A 437 7.31 17.00 -14.70
CA ALA A 437 8.70 17.28 -14.35
C ALA A 437 8.83 18.44 -13.36
N LEU A 438 7.98 18.49 -12.34
CA LEU A 438 7.97 19.48 -11.29
C LEU A 438 8.49 18.89 -9.96
N ASP A 439 9.09 19.74 -9.15
CA ASP A 439 9.46 19.45 -7.78
C ASP A 439 8.35 19.98 -6.83
N CYS A 440 7.39 19.14 -6.57
CA CYS A 440 6.24 19.44 -5.74
C CYS A 440 6.55 19.12 -4.26
N HIS A 441 6.89 20.15 -3.50
CA HIS A 441 7.16 20.08 -2.06
C HIS A 441 5.90 20.28 -1.23
N ASP A 442 5.91 19.79 -0.01
CA ASP A 442 4.93 20.09 1.04
C ASP A 442 3.49 19.90 0.60
N GLY A 443 3.23 18.82 -0.12
CA GLY A 443 1.90 18.49 -0.60
C GLY A 443 1.35 19.43 -1.66
N ASN A 444 2.19 20.24 -2.35
CA ASN A 444 1.77 21.10 -3.45
C ASN A 444 1.36 20.25 -4.66
N LEU A 445 0.14 20.42 -5.15
CA LEU A 445 -0.45 19.62 -6.23
C LEU A 445 -0.29 20.27 -7.62
N ALA A 446 0.44 21.37 -7.73
CA ALA A 446 0.70 22.10 -8.97
C ALA A 446 -0.56 22.56 -9.75
N ASN A 447 -1.71 22.67 -9.07
CA ASN A 447 -2.99 23.09 -9.63
C ASN A 447 -3.66 24.23 -8.86
N GLY A 448 -2.89 24.97 -8.05
CA GLY A 448 -3.40 26.03 -7.18
C GLY A 448 -3.92 25.54 -5.81
N PHE A 449 -3.76 24.24 -5.52
CA PHE A 449 -4.03 23.65 -4.22
C PHE A 449 -2.79 22.96 -3.66
N ARG A 450 -2.76 22.87 -2.35
CA ARG A 450 -1.85 22.00 -1.60
C ARG A 450 -2.63 21.26 -0.52
N LEU A 451 -2.08 20.17 -0.07
CA LEU A 451 -2.58 19.41 1.07
C LEU A 451 -2.44 20.21 2.36
N THR A 452 -3.32 20.02 3.33
CA THR A 452 -3.17 20.56 4.69
C THR A 452 -1.91 20.02 5.36
N GLY A 453 -1.46 20.68 6.45
CA GLY A 453 -0.26 20.25 7.20
C GLY A 453 -0.42 18.88 7.88
N THR A 454 0.67 18.42 8.45
CA THR A 454 0.72 17.20 9.27
C THR A 454 -0.11 17.36 10.55
N ARG A 455 -0.41 16.23 11.20
CA ARG A 455 -1.11 16.16 12.48
C ARG A 455 -0.37 15.25 13.43
N GLU A 456 -0.38 15.57 14.71
CA GLU A 456 0.14 14.69 15.75
C GLU A 456 -0.71 13.41 15.83
N GLY A 457 -0.04 12.28 15.99
CA GLY A 457 -0.66 11.00 16.30
C GLY A 457 -0.90 10.80 17.80
N SER A 458 -1.20 9.56 18.18
CA SER A 458 -1.43 9.21 19.59
C SER A 458 -0.16 9.26 20.45
N GLN A 459 1.00 9.29 19.83
CA GLN A 459 2.32 9.22 20.48
C GLN A 459 2.47 8.00 21.41
N ASN A 460 1.73 6.93 21.12
CA ASN A 460 1.79 5.70 21.90
C ASN A 460 3.09 4.96 21.61
N GLU A 461 3.88 4.78 22.64
CA GLU A 461 5.16 4.04 22.61
C GLU A 461 5.02 2.88 23.63
N PRO A 462 4.80 1.64 23.16
CA PRO A 462 4.72 0.49 24.06
C PRO A 462 6.08 0.17 24.69
N GLU A 463 6.06 -0.59 25.76
CA GLU A 463 7.26 -1.10 26.38
C GLU A 463 8.10 -1.90 25.36
N ILE A 464 9.42 -1.70 25.40
CA ILE A 464 10.35 -2.46 24.56
C ILE A 464 10.67 -3.77 25.26
N ILE A 465 10.15 -4.87 24.72
CA ILE A 465 10.42 -6.23 25.19
C ILE A 465 11.32 -6.95 24.18
N ASN A 466 12.08 -7.94 24.60
CA ASN A 466 12.93 -8.78 23.73
C ASN A 466 13.79 -7.98 22.72
N GLY A 467 14.25 -6.78 23.12
CA GLY A 467 14.95 -5.86 22.22
C GLY A 467 14.06 -5.35 21.06
N GLY A 468 12.75 -5.29 21.26
CA GLY A 468 11.78 -4.83 20.27
C GLY A 468 11.35 -5.89 19.24
N ARG A 469 11.74 -7.17 19.44
CA ARG A 469 11.56 -8.21 18.41
C ARG A 469 10.18 -8.86 18.36
N GLY A 470 9.35 -8.62 19.34
CA GLY A 470 8.15 -9.44 19.55
C GLY A 470 8.50 -10.80 20.17
N ASP A 471 7.49 -11.58 20.52
CA ASP A 471 7.67 -12.92 21.12
C ASP A 471 7.93 -14.00 20.06
#